data_f1bcb98ea64b092909e584cc492453d6
#
_entry.id   f1bcb98ea64b092909e584cc492453d6
#
_cell.length_a   1.000
_cell.length_b   1.000
_cell.length_c   1.000
_cell.angle_alpha   90.00
_cell.angle_beta   90.00
_cell.angle_gamma   90.00
#
_symmetry.space_group_name_H-M   'P 1'
#
loop_
_entity.id
_entity.type
_entity.pdbx_description
1 polymer ?
#
loop_
_entity_poly.entity_id
_entity_poly.type
_entity_poly.pdbx_seq_one_letter_code
_entity_poly.pdbx_strand_id
1 'polypeptide(L)'
;MLLEVYSKEHRDAPAFTAERCLWGRLEKELLELFDAGEVLKLYQKTKRFDANLGFFVENNIAEYRRDGKPSYKEFTGVRTGKKETTFEKYDESGRLHSRAYQMGGESAYFEFFYPSGKLKSVIDQRQTIGKPLSEAVKIQKEFNEKGELVKEVVTDAKAGAATTKFYGENGEIIKTETKNLR
;
A
#
# COMPACT_ATOMS: atom_id res chain seq x y z
N MET A 1 -5.95 18.62 14.56
CA MET A 1 -5.15 18.08 13.46
C MET A 1 -3.75 18.64 13.64
N LEU A 2 -2.73 17.79 13.65
CA LEU A 2 -1.31 18.18 13.64
C LEU A 2 -0.80 17.95 12.23
N LEU A 3 -0.16 18.92 11.65
CA LEU A 3 0.54 18.85 10.37
C LEU A 3 2.01 19.21 10.60
N GLU A 4 2.90 18.35 10.19
CA GLU A 4 4.35 18.57 10.21
C GLU A 4 4.87 18.47 8.79
N VAL A 5 5.65 19.45 8.38
CA VAL A 5 6.25 19.54 7.05
C VAL A 5 7.77 19.50 7.22
N TYR A 6 8.41 18.58 6.54
CA TYR A 6 9.86 18.39 6.54
C TYR A 6 10.44 18.87 5.21
N SER A 7 11.47 19.67 5.27
CA SER A 7 12.20 20.17 4.09
C SER A 7 13.57 19.48 3.96
N LYS A 8 14.29 19.77 2.89
CA LYS A 8 15.66 19.28 2.69
C LYS A 8 16.62 19.73 3.80
N GLU A 9 16.39 20.89 4.36
CA GLU A 9 17.24 21.50 5.40
C GLU A 9 16.87 21.00 6.80
N HIS A 10 15.61 20.51 6.97
CA HIS A 10 15.07 20.08 8.25
C HIS A 10 14.60 18.61 8.17
N ARG A 11 15.57 17.67 8.04
CA ARG A 11 15.24 16.24 7.91
C ARG A 11 14.84 15.58 9.21
N ASP A 12 15.40 16.03 10.32
CA ASP A 12 15.23 15.42 11.64
C ASP A 12 14.23 16.16 12.53
N ALA A 13 13.79 17.35 12.10
CA ALA A 13 12.75 18.12 12.77
C ALA A 13 11.83 18.79 11.73
N PRO A 14 10.52 18.96 12.02
CA PRO A 14 9.64 19.64 11.08
C PRO A 14 10.05 21.10 10.87
N ALA A 15 10.15 21.51 9.61
CA ALA A 15 10.35 22.91 9.24
C ALA A 15 9.10 23.76 9.58
N PHE A 16 7.94 23.12 9.60
CA PHE A 16 6.66 23.73 9.90
C PHE A 16 5.75 22.78 10.65
N THR A 17 5.12 23.26 11.71
CA THR A 17 4.13 22.52 12.51
C THR A 17 2.89 23.36 12.70
N ALA A 18 1.71 22.81 12.41
CA ALA A 18 0.43 23.49 12.65
C ALA A 18 -0.58 22.58 13.34
N GLU A 19 -1.14 23.03 14.45
CA GLU A 19 -2.17 22.29 15.20
C GLU A 19 -3.59 22.58 14.71
N ARG A 20 -3.83 23.77 14.15
CA ARG A 20 -5.12 24.20 13.59
C ARG A 20 -4.88 24.87 12.25
N CYS A 21 -5.33 24.25 11.19
CA CYS A 21 -5.22 24.79 9.84
C CYS A 21 -6.59 25.18 9.28
N LEU A 22 -6.68 26.40 8.79
CA LEU A 22 -7.66 26.78 7.78
C LEU A 22 -7.14 26.24 6.46
N TRP A 23 -7.66 25.11 6.01
CA TRP A 23 -7.15 24.29 4.91
C TRP A 23 -6.75 25.10 3.65
N GLY A 24 -7.57 26.07 3.24
CA GLY A 24 -7.31 26.80 2.01
C GLY A 24 -6.04 27.66 1.98
N ARG A 25 -5.60 28.18 3.13
CA ARG A 25 -4.36 28.97 3.22
C ARG A 25 -3.13 28.07 3.26
N LEU A 26 -3.22 26.99 4.05
CA LEU A 26 -2.14 26.03 4.18
C LEU A 26 -1.89 25.27 2.88
N GLU A 27 -2.95 24.91 2.14
CA GLU A 27 -2.83 24.24 0.86
C GLU A 27 -2.05 25.10 -0.15
N LYS A 28 -2.30 26.39 -0.17
CA LYS A 28 -1.56 27.32 -1.02
C LYS A 28 -0.07 27.45 -0.63
N GLU A 29 0.21 27.61 0.66
CA GLU A 29 1.59 27.70 1.17
C GLU A 29 2.35 26.38 0.93
N LEU A 30 1.68 25.21 1.08
CA LEU A 30 2.26 23.92 0.76
C LEU A 30 2.53 23.76 -0.73
N LEU A 31 1.64 24.18 -1.61
CA LEU A 31 1.84 24.15 -3.06
C LEU A 31 3.04 25.00 -3.47
N GLU A 32 3.20 26.19 -2.90
CA GLU A 32 4.36 27.05 -3.16
C GLU A 32 5.68 26.37 -2.73
N LEU A 33 5.69 25.68 -1.57
CA LEU A 33 6.85 24.92 -1.11
C LEU A 33 7.13 23.69 -2.00
N PHE A 34 6.10 23.02 -2.49
CA PHE A 34 6.23 21.91 -3.44
C PHE A 34 6.80 22.38 -4.78
N ASP A 35 6.31 23.48 -5.32
CA ASP A 35 6.81 24.06 -6.57
C ASP A 35 8.28 24.48 -6.44
N ALA A 36 8.69 24.97 -5.28
CA ALA A 36 10.10 25.24 -4.96
C ALA A 36 10.92 23.93 -4.77
N GLY A 37 10.27 22.77 -4.74
CA GLY A 37 10.92 21.46 -4.55
C GLY A 37 11.55 21.29 -3.16
N GLU A 38 11.06 22.00 -2.17
CA GLU A 38 11.59 22.02 -0.80
C GLU A 38 10.93 21.00 0.11
N VAL A 39 9.65 20.68 -0.11
CA VAL A 39 8.93 19.70 0.70
C VAL A 39 9.32 18.29 0.29
N LEU A 40 9.87 17.54 1.22
CA LEU A 40 10.25 16.14 1.04
C LEU A 40 9.30 15.17 1.75
N LYS A 41 8.74 15.61 2.88
CA LYS A 41 7.90 14.76 3.72
C LYS A 41 6.83 15.56 4.42
N LEU A 42 5.65 15.01 4.45
CA LEU A 42 4.50 15.55 5.13
C LEU A 42 3.98 14.50 6.11
N TYR A 43 3.91 14.87 7.38
CA TYR A 43 3.32 14.07 8.43
C TYR A 43 2.04 14.74 8.91
N GLN A 44 0.94 14.03 8.86
CA GLN A 44 -0.37 14.53 9.28
C GLN A 44 -0.96 13.61 10.33
N LYS A 45 -1.17 14.12 11.53
CA LYS A 45 -1.94 13.45 12.58
C LYS A 45 -3.37 13.95 12.52
N THR A 46 -4.28 13.09 12.13
CA THR A 46 -5.72 13.40 12.05
C THR A 46 -6.50 12.15 12.40
N LYS A 47 -7.67 12.35 12.98
CA LYS A 47 -8.63 11.26 13.20
C LYS A 47 -9.80 11.48 12.26
N ARG A 48 -9.81 10.80 11.13
CA ARG A 48 -10.89 10.87 10.14
C ARG A 48 -11.20 9.48 9.59
N PHE A 49 -12.44 9.25 9.25
CA PHE A 49 -12.81 8.07 8.48
C PHE A 49 -12.40 8.27 7.01
N ASP A 50 -11.68 7.32 6.46
CA ASP A 50 -11.35 7.29 5.04
C ASP A 50 -12.18 6.19 4.36
N ALA A 51 -13.09 6.62 3.47
CA ALA A 51 -14.03 5.71 2.81
C ALA A 51 -13.32 4.72 1.85
N ASN A 52 -12.20 5.12 1.24
CA ASN A 52 -11.44 4.27 0.32
C ASN A 52 -10.68 3.18 1.09
N LEU A 53 -10.16 3.50 2.27
CA LEU A 53 -9.46 2.56 3.13
C LEU A 53 -10.43 1.76 4.01
N GLY A 54 -11.63 2.28 4.28
CA GLY A 54 -12.66 1.64 5.09
C GLY A 54 -12.36 1.61 6.60
N PHE A 55 -11.47 2.51 7.08
CA PHE A 55 -11.15 2.64 8.50
C PHE A 55 -10.82 4.09 8.91
N PHE A 56 -10.72 4.34 10.22
CA PHE A 56 -10.30 5.63 10.75
C PHE A 56 -8.79 5.78 10.62
N VAL A 57 -8.34 6.72 9.79
CA VAL A 57 -6.93 7.12 9.69
C VAL A 57 -6.61 8.03 10.87
N GLU A 58 -5.55 7.70 11.60
CA GLU A 58 -5.02 8.50 12.72
C GLU A 58 -3.73 9.22 12.33
N ASN A 59 -2.91 8.59 11.48
CA ASN A 59 -1.67 9.17 10.98
C ASN A 59 -1.58 8.99 9.47
N ASN A 60 -1.04 9.98 8.81
CA ASN A 60 -0.74 9.96 7.39
C ASN A 60 0.67 10.53 7.19
N ILE A 61 1.53 9.77 6.53
CA ILE A 61 2.85 10.20 6.11
C ILE A 61 2.86 10.21 4.59
N ALA A 62 3.35 11.28 3.98
CA ALA A 62 3.55 11.35 2.55
C ALA A 62 4.96 11.87 2.25
N GLU A 63 5.67 11.17 1.39
CA GLU A 63 6.99 11.56 0.89
C GLU A 63 6.89 11.89 -0.60
N TYR A 64 7.61 12.92 -1.00
CA TYR A 64 7.57 13.44 -2.35
C TYR A 64 8.97 13.53 -2.95
N ARG A 65 9.04 13.44 -4.26
CA ARG A 65 10.25 13.71 -5.04
C ARG A 65 10.42 15.20 -5.24
N ARG A 66 11.59 15.60 -5.76
CA ARG A 66 11.91 16.99 -6.06
C ARG A 66 10.97 17.64 -7.08
N ASP A 67 10.31 16.83 -7.91
CA ASP A 67 9.34 17.28 -8.92
C ASP A 67 7.90 17.38 -8.37
N GLY A 68 7.73 17.26 -7.03
CA GLY A 68 6.44 17.35 -6.36
C GLY A 68 5.59 16.08 -6.45
N LYS A 69 6.02 15.05 -7.20
CA LYS A 69 5.27 13.80 -7.30
C LYS A 69 5.45 12.94 -6.06
N PRO A 70 4.42 12.22 -5.61
CA PRO A 70 4.54 11.30 -4.49
C PRO A 70 5.52 10.18 -4.81
N SER A 71 6.29 9.76 -3.80
CA SER A 71 7.13 8.57 -3.84
C SER A 71 6.61 7.48 -2.92
N TYR A 72 6.05 7.89 -1.77
CA TYR A 72 5.55 7.00 -0.74
C TYR A 72 4.42 7.65 0.04
N LYS A 73 3.45 6.84 0.49
CA LYS A 73 2.45 7.25 1.49
C LYS A 73 2.22 6.12 2.48
N GLU A 74 1.94 6.50 3.71
CA GLU A 74 1.57 5.60 4.79
C GLU A 74 0.33 6.13 5.50
N PHE A 75 -0.65 5.27 5.69
CA PHE A 75 -1.87 5.55 6.43
C PHE A 75 -1.98 4.56 7.57
N THR A 76 -1.96 5.04 8.80
CA THR A 76 -2.14 4.20 9.98
C THR A 76 -3.42 4.58 10.69
N GLY A 77 -4.20 3.58 11.06
CA GLY A 77 -5.45 3.75 11.77
C GLY A 77 -5.87 2.51 12.55
N VAL A 78 -7.10 2.53 13.03
CA VAL A 78 -7.69 1.43 13.78
C VAL A 78 -8.96 0.97 13.10
N ARG A 79 -9.03 -0.32 12.78
CA ARG A 79 -10.22 -0.99 12.28
C ARG A 79 -10.58 -2.14 13.21
N THR A 80 -11.83 -2.16 13.68
CA THR A 80 -12.32 -3.21 14.60
C THR A 80 -11.40 -3.45 15.81
N GLY A 81 -10.81 -2.37 16.37
CA GLY A 81 -9.90 -2.43 17.52
C GLY A 81 -8.47 -2.89 17.19
N LYS A 82 -8.16 -3.23 15.95
CA LYS A 82 -6.81 -3.61 15.51
C LYS A 82 -6.14 -2.49 14.73
N LYS A 83 -4.84 -2.30 14.98
CA LYS A 83 -4.03 -1.37 14.20
C LYS A 83 -3.86 -1.92 12.79
N GLU A 84 -4.21 -1.09 11.82
CA GLU A 84 -3.98 -1.36 10.39
C GLU A 84 -3.10 -0.25 9.82
N THR A 85 -2.19 -0.63 8.94
CA THR A 85 -1.34 0.31 8.22
C THR A 85 -1.36 -0.03 6.73
N THR A 86 -1.58 0.98 5.90
CA THR A 86 -1.50 0.87 4.45
C THR A 86 -0.28 1.63 3.98
N PHE A 87 0.52 0.99 3.15
CA PHE A 87 1.72 1.56 2.53
C PHE A 87 1.50 1.64 1.02
N GLU A 88 1.75 2.78 0.44
CA GLU A 88 1.67 3.00 -1.00
C GLU A 88 3.03 3.46 -1.53
N LYS A 89 3.51 2.84 -2.61
CA LYS A 89 4.70 3.26 -3.34
C LYS A 89 4.32 3.70 -4.74
N TYR A 90 4.95 4.76 -5.21
CA TYR A 90 4.67 5.38 -6.48
C TYR A 90 5.90 5.31 -7.40
N ASP A 91 5.66 5.14 -8.70
CA ASP A 91 6.71 5.17 -9.72
C ASP A 91 7.25 6.60 -9.94
N GLU A 92 8.26 6.76 -10.80
CA GLU A 92 8.87 8.05 -11.11
C GLU A 92 7.88 9.06 -11.75
N SER A 93 6.82 8.57 -12.36
CA SER A 93 5.76 9.43 -12.91
C SER A 93 4.69 9.84 -11.88
N GLY A 94 4.79 9.34 -10.63
CA GLY A 94 3.84 9.60 -9.56
C GLY A 94 2.59 8.70 -9.60
N ARG A 95 2.62 7.59 -10.38
CA ARG A 95 1.53 6.62 -10.43
C ARG A 95 1.72 5.55 -9.37
N LEU A 96 0.64 5.07 -8.78
CA LEU A 96 0.67 4.00 -7.80
C LEU A 96 1.28 2.72 -8.42
N HIS A 97 2.41 2.28 -7.86
CA HIS A 97 3.14 1.08 -8.28
C HIS A 97 2.78 -0.13 -7.43
N SER A 98 2.70 0.06 -6.12
CA SER A 98 2.33 -1.02 -5.21
C SER A 98 1.63 -0.48 -3.96
N ARG A 99 0.80 -1.34 -3.36
CA ARG A 99 0.15 -1.10 -2.08
C ARG A 99 0.31 -2.32 -1.19
N ALA A 100 0.60 -2.10 0.08
CA ALA A 100 0.66 -3.15 1.09
C ALA A 100 -0.26 -2.81 2.26
N TYR A 101 -0.90 -3.83 2.80
CA TYR A 101 -1.72 -3.74 4.00
C TYR A 101 -1.08 -4.55 5.11
N GLN A 102 -0.90 -3.92 6.26
CA GLN A 102 -0.36 -4.53 7.46
C GLN A 102 -1.45 -4.58 8.52
N MET A 103 -1.66 -5.74 9.11
CA MET A 103 -2.66 -5.99 10.16
C MET A 103 -1.94 -6.51 11.40
N GLY A 104 -2.13 -5.83 12.54
CA GLY A 104 -1.50 -6.24 13.81
C GLY A 104 0.03 -6.27 13.79
N GLY A 105 0.67 -5.49 12.91
CA GLY A 105 2.12 -5.47 12.74
C GLY A 105 2.67 -6.44 11.68
N GLU A 106 1.85 -7.33 11.14
CA GLU A 106 2.25 -8.30 10.12
C GLU A 106 1.77 -7.87 8.73
N SER A 107 2.64 -8.01 7.72
CA SER A 107 2.27 -7.73 6.33
C SER A 107 1.38 -8.85 5.80
N ALA A 108 0.14 -8.49 5.43
CA ALA A 108 -0.92 -9.45 5.15
C ALA A 108 -1.37 -9.51 3.70
N TYR A 109 -1.26 -8.40 2.98
CA TYR A 109 -1.81 -8.28 1.65
C TYR A 109 -1.03 -7.26 0.83
N PHE A 110 -0.71 -7.61 -0.42
CA PHE A 110 0.08 -6.77 -1.33
C PHE A 110 -0.60 -6.70 -2.69
N GLU A 111 -0.66 -5.52 -3.24
CA GLU A 111 -1.13 -5.24 -4.60
C GLU A 111 -0.01 -4.61 -5.41
N PHE A 112 0.13 -5.00 -6.65
CA PHE A 112 1.04 -4.41 -7.63
C PHE A 112 0.23 -3.97 -8.85
N PHE A 113 0.58 -2.84 -9.42
CA PHE A 113 -0.17 -2.22 -10.49
C PHE A 113 0.67 -2.09 -11.76
N TYR A 114 0.02 -2.18 -12.90
CA TYR A 114 0.58 -1.79 -14.18
C TYR A 114 0.71 -0.25 -14.25
N PRO A 115 1.55 0.28 -15.16
CA PRO A 115 1.60 1.72 -15.43
C PRO A 115 0.25 2.32 -15.85
N SER A 116 -0.67 1.52 -16.36
CA SER A 116 -2.06 1.90 -16.66
C SER A 116 -2.94 2.11 -15.42
N GLY A 117 -2.44 1.78 -14.21
CA GLY A 117 -3.20 1.80 -12.96
C GLY A 117 -4.05 0.55 -12.71
N LYS A 118 -4.08 -0.40 -13.65
CA LYS A 118 -4.78 -1.67 -13.47
C LYS A 118 -3.98 -2.61 -12.58
N LEU A 119 -4.68 -3.45 -11.84
CA LEU A 119 -4.08 -4.45 -10.96
C LEU A 119 -3.28 -5.47 -11.80
N LYS A 120 -2.00 -5.65 -11.45
CA LYS A 120 -1.07 -6.60 -12.08
C LYS A 120 -0.98 -7.90 -11.30
N SER A 121 -0.81 -7.80 -9.99
CA SER A 121 -0.75 -8.98 -9.14
C SER A 121 -1.17 -8.68 -7.70
N VAL A 122 -1.58 -9.73 -7.00
CA VAL A 122 -1.93 -9.72 -5.59
C VAL A 122 -1.17 -10.83 -4.88
N ILE A 123 -0.69 -10.54 -3.67
CA ILE A 123 -0.20 -11.55 -2.72
C ILE A 123 -1.06 -11.43 -1.47
N ASP A 124 -1.78 -12.49 -1.13
CA ASP A 124 -2.65 -12.56 0.04
C ASP A 124 -2.09 -13.57 1.06
N GLN A 125 -1.75 -13.07 2.24
CA GLN A 125 -1.24 -13.85 3.37
C GLN A 125 -2.11 -13.66 4.63
N ARG A 126 -3.31 -13.07 4.50
CA ARG A 126 -4.18 -12.78 5.65
C ARG A 126 -4.56 -14.01 6.45
N GLN A 127 -4.59 -15.18 5.81
CA GLN A 127 -4.87 -16.44 6.49
C GLN A 127 -3.71 -16.96 7.36
N THR A 128 -2.52 -16.34 7.24
CA THR A 128 -1.32 -16.73 8.00
C THR A 128 -1.10 -15.88 9.25
N ILE A 129 -1.83 -14.79 9.41
CA ILE A 129 -1.66 -13.87 10.54
C ILE A 129 -1.88 -14.62 11.86
N GLY A 130 -0.88 -14.53 12.74
CA GLY A 130 -0.92 -15.20 14.05
C GLY A 130 -0.77 -16.73 14.01
N LYS A 131 -0.44 -17.31 12.86
CA LYS A 131 -0.19 -18.75 12.71
C LYS A 131 1.30 -19.06 12.59
N PRO A 132 1.75 -20.25 13.02
CA PRO A 132 3.12 -20.68 12.77
C PRO A 132 3.38 -20.83 11.26
N LEU A 133 4.64 -20.64 10.83
CA LEU A 133 5.04 -20.77 9.43
C LEU A 133 4.67 -22.11 8.79
N SER A 134 4.62 -23.19 9.59
CA SER A 134 4.19 -24.53 9.15
C SER A 134 2.72 -24.61 8.75
N GLU A 135 1.91 -23.62 9.09
CA GLU A 135 0.49 -23.53 8.75
C GLU A 135 0.20 -22.33 7.81
N ALA A 136 1.25 -21.73 7.27
CA ALA A 136 1.13 -20.56 6.40
C ALA A 136 0.44 -20.93 5.08
N VAL A 137 -0.52 -20.11 4.68
CA VAL A 137 -1.14 -20.15 3.35
C VAL A 137 -0.90 -18.84 2.66
N LYS A 138 -0.31 -18.90 1.46
CA LYS A 138 -0.07 -17.75 0.59
C LYS A 138 -0.79 -17.94 -0.73
N ILE A 139 -1.60 -16.98 -1.12
CA ILE A 139 -2.28 -16.95 -2.40
C ILE A 139 -1.64 -15.83 -3.23
N GLN A 140 -1.17 -16.15 -4.42
CA GLN A 140 -0.67 -15.17 -5.38
C GLN A 140 -1.51 -15.24 -6.64
N LYS A 141 -1.98 -14.09 -7.12
CA LYS A 141 -2.77 -13.94 -8.34
C LYS A 141 -2.07 -12.98 -9.30
N GLU A 142 -2.08 -13.30 -10.57
CA GLU A 142 -1.54 -12.47 -11.65
C GLU A 142 -2.66 -12.17 -12.65
N PHE A 143 -2.73 -10.91 -13.07
CA PHE A 143 -3.74 -10.43 -14.01
C PHE A 143 -3.03 -9.84 -15.24
N ASN A 144 -3.68 -9.92 -16.40
CA ASN A 144 -3.21 -9.23 -17.59
C ASN A 144 -3.64 -7.74 -17.59
N GLU A 145 -3.22 -6.97 -18.58
CA GLU A 145 -3.58 -5.56 -18.70
C GLU A 145 -5.07 -5.32 -19.01
N LYS A 146 -5.83 -6.35 -19.38
CA LYS A 146 -7.29 -6.26 -19.50
C LYS A 146 -7.98 -6.36 -18.12
N GLY A 147 -7.28 -6.89 -17.10
CA GLY A 147 -7.77 -7.15 -15.75
C GLY A 147 -8.29 -8.58 -15.56
N GLU A 148 -8.02 -9.47 -16.51
CA GLU A 148 -8.39 -10.87 -16.46
C GLU A 148 -7.36 -11.67 -15.66
N LEU A 149 -7.81 -12.58 -14.80
CA LEU A 149 -6.94 -13.48 -14.04
C LEU A 149 -6.28 -14.46 -15.00
N VAL A 150 -4.96 -14.50 -15.02
CA VAL A 150 -4.17 -15.40 -15.88
C VAL A 150 -3.47 -16.51 -15.12
N LYS A 151 -3.21 -16.29 -13.81
CA LYS A 151 -2.52 -17.28 -12.99
C LYS A 151 -2.87 -17.12 -11.52
N GLU A 152 -3.04 -18.24 -10.83
CA GLU A 152 -3.17 -18.31 -9.38
C GLU A 152 -2.19 -19.35 -8.83
N VAL A 153 -1.45 -19.00 -7.78
CA VAL A 153 -0.59 -19.90 -7.02
C VAL A 153 -1.07 -19.94 -5.58
N VAL A 154 -1.41 -21.10 -5.11
CA VAL A 154 -1.74 -21.35 -3.69
C VAL A 154 -0.61 -22.18 -3.09
N THR A 155 0.11 -21.60 -2.14
CA THR A 155 1.15 -22.27 -1.36
C THR A 155 0.58 -22.58 0.01
N ASP A 156 0.52 -23.86 0.34
CA ASP A 156 0.05 -24.36 1.64
C ASP A 156 1.21 -25.07 2.34
N ALA A 157 1.74 -24.46 3.39
CA ALA A 157 2.87 -24.99 4.14
C ALA A 157 2.49 -26.28 4.90
N LYS A 158 1.24 -26.37 5.40
CA LYS A 158 0.75 -27.57 6.10
C LYS A 158 0.60 -28.76 5.17
N ALA A 159 0.10 -28.53 3.96
CA ALA A 159 0.03 -29.54 2.92
C ALA A 159 1.42 -29.86 2.31
N GLY A 160 2.41 -28.99 2.52
CA GLY A 160 3.75 -29.11 1.92
C GLY A 160 3.72 -29.02 0.40
N ALA A 161 2.79 -28.25 -0.17
CA ALA A 161 2.53 -28.19 -1.60
C ALA A 161 2.25 -26.77 -2.09
N ALA A 162 2.58 -26.52 -3.35
CA ALA A 162 2.15 -25.33 -4.09
C ALA A 162 1.36 -25.79 -5.32
N THR A 163 0.14 -25.27 -5.46
CA THR A 163 -0.72 -25.52 -6.63
C THR A 163 -0.80 -24.28 -7.48
N THR A 164 -0.46 -24.41 -8.75
CA THR A 164 -0.55 -23.34 -9.77
C THR A 164 -1.67 -23.66 -10.73
N LYS A 165 -2.57 -22.69 -10.94
CA LYS A 165 -3.63 -22.73 -11.94
C LYS A 165 -3.39 -21.65 -12.98
N PHE A 166 -3.52 -21.99 -14.25
CA PHE A 166 -3.48 -21.08 -15.38
C PHE A 166 -4.89 -20.94 -15.95
N TYR A 167 -5.24 -19.73 -16.34
CA TYR A 167 -6.56 -19.37 -16.81
C TYR A 167 -6.53 -18.91 -18.25
N GLY A 168 -7.52 -19.30 -19.03
CA GLY A 168 -7.77 -18.84 -20.37
C GLY A 168 -8.54 -17.52 -20.42
N GLU A 169 -8.81 -17.03 -21.63
CA GLU A 169 -9.46 -15.73 -21.86
C GLU A 169 -10.89 -15.64 -21.30
N ASN A 170 -11.58 -16.78 -21.15
CA ASN A 170 -12.93 -16.83 -20.59
C ASN A 170 -12.95 -17.14 -19.08
N GLY A 171 -11.76 -17.14 -18.43
CA GLY A 171 -11.63 -17.45 -17.01
C GLY A 171 -11.68 -18.96 -16.69
N GLU A 172 -11.69 -19.83 -17.68
CA GLU A 172 -11.59 -21.29 -17.50
C GLU A 172 -10.18 -21.69 -17.09
N ILE A 173 -10.06 -22.76 -16.29
CA ILE A 173 -8.77 -23.35 -15.93
C ILE A 173 -8.26 -24.18 -17.12
N ILE A 174 -7.17 -23.72 -17.76
CA ILE A 174 -6.54 -24.42 -18.88
C ILE A 174 -5.43 -25.38 -18.43
N LYS A 175 -4.85 -25.15 -17.26
CA LYS A 175 -3.78 -26.00 -16.70
C LYS A 175 -3.73 -25.91 -15.19
N THR A 176 -3.44 -27.03 -14.55
CA THR A 176 -3.13 -27.10 -13.11
C THR A 176 -1.82 -27.86 -12.92
N GLU A 177 -0.94 -27.29 -12.10
CA GLU A 177 0.33 -27.93 -11.71
C GLU A 177 0.43 -27.95 -10.20
N THR A 178 0.94 -29.05 -9.63
CA THR A 178 1.22 -29.16 -8.20
C THR A 178 2.68 -29.54 -7.99
N LYS A 179 3.36 -28.79 -7.12
CA LYS A 179 4.75 -29.02 -6.74
C LYS A 179 4.83 -29.25 -5.24
N ASN A 180 5.50 -30.33 -4.83
CA ASN A 180 5.83 -30.55 -3.43
C ASN A 180 6.95 -29.57 -3.00
N LEU A 181 6.82 -29.04 -1.79
CA LEU A 181 7.74 -28.05 -1.19
C LEU A 181 8.83 -28.71 -0.32
N ARG A 182 8.87 -30.04 -0.31
CA ARG A 182 9.88 -30.83 0.44
C ARG A 182 11.13 -31.04 -0.39
#